data_3855119c121029ee47a4e6cc7a922345
#
_entry.id   3855119c121029ee47a4e6cc7a922345
#
_cell.length_a   1.000
_cell.length_b   1.000
_cell.length_c   1.000
_cell.angle_alpha   90.00
_cell.angle_beta   90.00
_cell.angle_gamma   90.00
#
_symmetry.space_group_name_H-M   'P 1'
#
loop_
_entity.id
_entity.type
_entity.pdbx_description
1 polymer ?
#
loop_
_entity_poly.entity_id
_entity_poly.type
_entity_poly.pdbx_seq_one_letter_code
_entity_poly.pdbx_strand_id
1 'polypeptide(L)'
;VSDLPELDVEPRVAAMLPPWTETMQYIRKSPKRAPVEVLRAAAARGRPVVQPRCGVGGHDEMRTLLATLERRARPGILTITIDSFTRLKQFRTAAQTLQRDPADLNGYPLVTHGWRRGRELNELVDAPIEVRHGSPDPRELFAVSLASGFTSFEGGGIDYNLPYSKDVSLTRSLAAWAQVDRLCGVLAEEGVIVDRELFGTLTAVLVPPSVSLAVCVLEARAASLAGVRCLSIAYPQGGEVHQDIAALRSIPVLARRYLPETVEIFPVLHEFMGVFPADPDVADALILYGGLTARLGGAAKVINKTNQEARGIPDAQANVDGIRTAALACTDLLDFVRVDEATVEEETYWLQREVAELVEPVLAAPDLAAAITGAFADGRLDIPFSASVHARSEVIPKRDATGAIRYLNPGGLPFSRPTLRRNEQCLRVDRASLSRRLIDEIRSDINFFLHAERRFQADRATVECPGPATAGPGAAASSGGVR
;
A
#
# COMPACT_ATOMS: atom_id res chain seq x y z
N VAL A 1 -34.97 6.83 -9.14
CA VAL A 1 -33.93 7.69 -8.50
C VAL A 1 -33.38 6.87 -7.37
N SER A 2 -32.10 6.58 -7.39
CA SER A 2 -31.44 5.88 -6.28
C SER A 2 -31.40 6.84 -5.10
N ASP A 3 -32.02 6.46 -3.99
CA ASP A 3 -32.02 7.24 -2.74
C ASP A 3 -30.69 6.98 -1.96
N LEU A 4 -29.54 6.98 -2.65
CA LEU A 4 -28.24 6.91 -1.99
C LEU A 4 -28.01 8.22 -1.24
N PRO A 5 -27.96 8.21 0.09
CA PRO A 5 -27.68 9.41 0.85
C PRO A 5 -26.23 9.88 0.55
N GLU A 6 -26.04 11.19 0.51
CA GLU A 6 -24.72 11.84 0.44
C GLU A 6 -23.84 11.56 -0.81
N LEU A 7 -24.27 10.74 -1.78
CA LEU A 7 -23.45 10.32 -2.90
C LEU A 7 -24.04 10.74 -4.26
N ASP A 8 -23.38 11.67 -4.93
CA ASP A 8 -23.72 12.11 -6.29
C ASP A 8 -23.11 11.16 -7.32
N VAL A 9 -23.94 10.27 -7.86
CA VAL A 9 -23.58 9.22 -8.81
C VAL A 9 -24.16 9.53 -10.19
N GLU A 10 -23.42 9.22 -11.24
CA GLU A 10 -23.90 9.39 -12.62
C GLU A 10 -25.27 8.70 -12.81
N PRO A 11 -26.24 9.36 -13.50
CA PRO A 11 -27.61 8.85 -13.63
C PRO A 11 -27.71 7.43 -14.21
N ARG A 12 -26.78 7.06 -15.11
CA ARG A 12 -26.75 5.71 -15.70
C ARG A 12 -26.38 4.65 -14.67
N VAL A 13 -25.41 4.94 -13.80
CA VAL A 13 -25.00 4.02 -12.74
C VAL A 13 -26.07 4.00 -11.66
N ALA A 14 -26.59 5.16 -11.26
CA ALA A 14 -27.68 5.27 -10.31
C ALA A 14 -28.91 4.42 -10.71
N ALA A 15 -29.28 4.41 -12.00
CA ALA A 15 -30.41 3.61 -12.52
C ALA A 15 -30.17 2.09 -12.46
N MET A 16 -28.93 1.64 -12.34
CA MET A 16 -28.58 0.21 -12.22
C MET A 16 -28.53 -0.28 -10.78
N LEU A 17 -28.44 0.64 -9.80
CA LEU A 17 -28.31 0.27 -8.39
C LEU A 17 -29.62 -0.24 -7.82
N PRO A 18 -29.58 -1.16 -6.83
CA PRO A 18 -30.76 -1.54 -6.09
C PRO A 18 -31.19 -0.39 -5.16
N PRO A 19 -32.44 -0.39 -4.65
CA PRO A 19 -32.85 0.54 -3.62
C PRO A 19 -31.89 0.50 -2.40
N TRP A 20 -31.68 1.65 -1.78
CA TRP A 20 -30.81 1.75 -0.60
C TRP A 20 -31.20 0.76 0.50
N THR A 21 -32.51 0.64 0.79
CA THR A 21 -33.01 -0.30 1.78
C THR A 21 -32.66 -1.76 1.47
N GLU A 22 -32.64 -2.14 0.19
CA GLU A 22 -32.25 -3.49 -0.23
C GLU A 22 -30.72 -3.71 0.00
N THR A 23 -29.91 -2.72 -0.36
CA THR A 23 -28.45 -2.75 -0.10
C THR A 23 -28.18 -2.94 1.38
N MET A 24 -28.82 -2.16 2.25
CA MET A 24 -28.64 -2.24 3.70
C MET A 24 -29.11 -3.58 4.28
N GLN A 25 -30.25 -4.08 3.80
CA GLN A 25 -30.73 -5.40 4.22
C GLN A 25 -29.78 -6.52 3.80
N TYR A 26 -29.21 -6.44 2.60
CA TYR A 26 -28.25 -7.42 2.10
C TYR A 26 -26.99 -7.44 2.97
N ILE A 27 -26.39 -6.28 3.24
CA ILE A 27 -25.18 -6.17 4.07
C ILE A 27 -25.46 -6.71 5.50
N ARG A 28 -26.56 -6.29 6.13
CA ARG A 28 -26.91 -6.70 7.50
C ARG A 28 -27.24 -8.18 7.65
N LYS A 29 -27.76 -8.82 6.60
CA LYS A 29 -28.10 -10.25 6.61
C LYS A 29 -26.93 -11.14 6.22
N SER A 30 -25.81 -10.56 5.81
CA SER A 30 -24.63 -11.35 5.43
C SER A 30 -24.18 -12.21 6.61
N PRO A 31 -23.96 -13.51 6.43
CA PRO A 31 -23.41 -14.38 7.47
C PRO A 31 -21.89 -14.20 7.63
N LYS A 32 -21.25 -13.43 6.74
CA LYS A 32 -19.82 -13.25 6.72
C LYS A 32 -19.36 -12.31 7.84
N ARG A 33 -18.17 -12.56 8.35
CA ARG A 33 -17.52 -11.59 9.23
C ARG A 33 -17.23 -10.31 8.46
N ALA A 34 -17.53 -9.18 9.09
CA ALA A 34 -17.16 -7.88 8.52
C ALA A 34 -15.63 -7.71 8.51
N PRO A 35 -15.05 -6.94 7.56
CA PRO A 35 -13.61 -6.66 7.54
C PRO A 35 -13.09 -6.13 8.88
N VAL A 36 -13.80 -5.21 9.52
CA VAL A 36 -13.44 -4.65 10.82
C VAL A 36 -13.32 -5.72 11.91
N GLU A 37 -14.13 -6.77 11.90
CA GLU A 37 -14.05 -7.86 12.86
C GLU A 37 -12.82 -8.74 12.65
N VAL A 38 -12.43 -8.92 11.38
CA VAL A 38 -11.18 -9.63 11.02
C VAL A 38 -9.98 -8.84 11.52
N LEU A 39 -9.97 -7.52 11.29
CA LEU A 39 -8.89 -6.63 11.73
C LEU A 39 -8.79 -6.55 13.27
N ARG A 40 -9.91 -6.43 13.99
CA ARG A 40 -9.94 -6.49 15.46
C ARG A 40 -9.34 -7.79 15.99
N ALA A 41 -9.71 -8.92 15.37
CA ALA A 41 -9.18 -10.22 15.76
C ALA A 41 -7.67 -10.37 15.45
N ALA A 42 -7.19 -9.78 14.37
CA ALA A 42 -5.76 -9.75 14.03
C ALA A 42 -4.98 -8.91 15.03
N ALA A 43 -5.44 -7.69 15.30
CA ALA A 43 -4.83 -6.77 16.27
C ALA A 43 -4.79 -7.38 17.69
N ALA A 44 -5.88 -8.00 18.15
CA ALA A 44 -5.94 -8.66 19.45
C ALA A 44 -4.96 -9.83 19.58
N ARG A 45 -4.65 -10.52 18.48
CA ARG A 45 -3.66 -11.61 18.46
C ARG A 45 -2.22 -11.13 18.27
N GLY A 46 -2.02 -9.85 17.90
CA GLY A 46 -0.71 -9.33 17.52
C GLY A 46 -0.13 -10.01 16.27
N ARG A 47 -0.98 -10.51 15.38
CA ARG A 47 -0.58 -11.24 14.17
C ARG A 47 -1.34 -10.70 12.97
N PRO A 48 -0.64 -10.13 11.97
CA PRO A 48 -1.27 -9.61 10.76
C PRO A 48 -2.05 -10.70 10.02
N VAL A 49 -3.20 -10.32 9.46
CA VAL A 49 -3.82 -11.12 8.40
C VAL A 49 -3.20 -10.77 7.06
N VAL A 50 -3.12 -11.76 6.18
CA VAL A 50 -2.59 -11.56 4.83
C VAL A 50 -3.72 -11.27 3.88
N GLN A 51 -3.51 -10.30 2.99
CA GLN A 51 -4.43 -9.90 1.93
C GLN A 51 -3.68 -9.86 0.59
N PRO A 52 -4.10 -10.64 -0.43
CA PRO A 52 -3.50 -10.59 -1.76
C PRO A 52 -3.91 -9.33 -2.52
N ARG A 53 -3.13 -9.00 -3.54
CA ARG A 53 -3.54 -8.08 -4.62
C ARG A 53 -3.89 -8.92 -5.83
N CYS A 54 -5.17 -9.02 -6.16
CA CYS A 54 -5.61 -9.80 -7.31
C CYS A 54 -6.82 -9.17 -8.01
N GLY A 55 -6.88 -9.34 -9.32
CA GLY A 55 -7.98 -8.86 -10.14
C GLY A 55 -7.76 -9.24 -11.60
N VAL A 56 -8.78 -9.79 -12.23
CA VAL A 56 -8.81 -10.17 -13.64
C VAL A 56 -10.12 -9.66 -14.28
N GLY A 57 -10.11 -9.40 -15.59
CA GLY A 57 -11.22 -8.75 -16.27
C GLY A 57 -12.48 -9.61 -16.37
N GLY A 58 -12.34 -10.90 -16.61
CA GLY A 58 -13.45 -11.82 -16.79
C GLY A 58 -14.10 -12.22 -15.45
N HIS A 59 -15.43 -12.35 -15.46
CA HIS A 59 -16.17 -12.68 -14.25
C HIS A 59 -15.94 -14.12 -13.79
N ASP A 60 -15.95 -15.09 -14.68
CA ASP A 60 -15.75 -16.49 -14.34
C ASP A 60 -14.30 -16.78 -13.93
N GLU A 61 -13.34 -16.09 -14.55
CA GLU A 61 -11.94 -16.10 -14.17
C GLU A 61 -11.76 -15.52 -12.76
N MET A 62 -12.44 -14.41 -12.45
CA MET A 62 -12.38 -13.80 -11.11
C MET A 62 -13.00 -14.72 -10.05
N ARG A 63 -14.14 -15.36 -10.34
CA ARG A 63 -14.74 -16.37 -9.46
C ARG A 63 -13.77 -17.52 -9.19
N THR A 64 -13.14 -18.05 -10.24
CA THR A 64 -12.17 -19.14 -10.15
C THR A 64 -10.96 -18.73 -9.31
N LEU A 65 -10.45 -17.52 -9.51
CA LEU A 65 -9.33 -16.97 -8.76
C LEU A 65 -9.67 -16.87 -7.27
N LEU A 66 -10.74 -16.17 -6.90
CA LEU A 66 -11.12 -15.99 -5.50
C LEU A 66 -11.36 -17.33 -4.78
N ALA A 67 -12.11 -18.25 -5.39
CA ALA A 67 -12.34 -19.59 -4.83
C ALA A 67 -11.04 -20.39 -4.67
N THR A 68 -10.08 -20.22 -5.57
CA THR A 68 -8.78 -20.88 -5.49
C THR A 68 -7.95 -20.33 -4.33
N LEU A 69 -7.89 -18.99 -4.19
CA LEU A 69 -7.14 -18.33 -3.12
C LEU A 69 -7.71 -18.71 -1.74
N GLU A 70 -9.02 -18.64 -1.58
CA GLU A 70 -9.66 -19.01 -0.32
C GLU A 70 -9.40 -20.47 0.05
N ARG A 71 -9.64 -21.39 -0.87
CA ARG A 71 -9.48 -22.83 -0.62
C ARG A 71 -8.04 -23.24 -0.34
N ARG A 72 -7.06 -22.64 -1.06
CA ARG A 72 -5.67 -23.08 -1.04
C ARG A 72 -4.78 -22.27 -0.10
N ALA A 73 -5.06 -20.98 0.11
CA ALA A 73 -4.21 -20.07 0.88
C ALA A 73 -4.91 -19.49 2.12
N ARG A 74 -6.24 -19.43 2.14
CA ARG A 74 -7.05 -18.92 3.27
C ARG A 74 -6.61 -17.52 3.75
N PRO A 75 -6.55 -16.52 2.87
CA PRO A 75 -6.24 -15.17 3.30
C PRO A 75 -7.30 -14.65 4.28
N GLY A 76 -6.92 -13.73 5.17
CA GLY A 76 -7.86 -13.16 6.12
C GLY A 76 -8.87 -12.21 5.47
N ILE A 77 -8.46 -11.51 4.42
CA ILE A 77 -9.27 -10.64 3.57
C ILE A 77 -8.88 -10.94 2.12
N LEU A 78 -9.86 -11.03 1.24
CA LEU A 78 -9.64 -11.13 -0.21
C LEU A 78 -9.70 -9.74 -0.85
N THR A 79 -9.28 -9.64 -2.10
CA THR A 79 -9.26 -8.37 -2.84
C THR A 79 -9.91 -8.50 -4.21
N ILE A 80 -10.56 -7.41 -4.62
CA ILE A 80 -10.88 -7.14 -6.02
C ILE A 80 -10.10 -5.89 -6.45
N THR A 81 -9.03 -6.08 -7.22
CA THR A 81 -8.32 -4.96 -7.84
C THR A 81 -9.06 -4.53 -9.10
N ILE A 82 -9.38 -3.24 -9.17
CA ILE A 82 -10.19 -2.63 -10.24
C ILE A 82 -9.29 -2.27 -11.43
N ASP A 83 -9.82 -2.46 -12.64
CA ASP A 83 -9.16 -2.14 -13.88
C ASP A 83 -8.93 -0.62 -14.08
N SER A 84 -7.96 -0.29 -14.95
CA SER A 84 -7.56 1.10 -15.20
C SER A 84 -8.65 1.97 -15.83
N PHE A 85 -9.54 1.41 -16.65
CA PHE A 85 -10.62 2.19 -17.27
C PHE A 85 -11.71 2.54 -16.25
N THR A 86 -12.12 1.59 -15.41
CA THR A 86 -13.11 1.82 -14.35
C THR A 86 -12.64 2.90 -13.37
N ARG A 87 -11.39 2.85 -12.91
CA ARG A 87 -10.87 3.86 -11.98
C ARG A 87 -10.81 5.28 -12.57
N LEU A 88 -10.72 5.41 -13.91
CA LEU A 88 -10.77 6.67 -14.63
C LEU A 88 -12.18 7.04 -15.14
N LYS A 89 -13.21 6.32 -14.69
CA LYS A 89 -14.62 6.47 -15.10
C LYS A 89 -14.86 6.29 -16.59
N GLN A 90 -13.99 5.55 -17.29
CA GLN A 90 -14.11 5.21 -18.71
C GLN A 90 -14.93 3.91 -18.90
N PHE A 91 -16.13 3.85 -18.30
CA PHE A 91 -16.97 2.63 -18.24
C PHE A 91 -17.32 2.08 -19.62
N ARG A 92 -17.50 2.95 -20.63
CA ARG A 92 -17.75 2.51 -22.02
C ARG A 92 -16.53 1.75 -22.59
N THR A 93 -15.34 2.24 -22.35
CA THR A 93 -14.09 1.61 -22.79
C THR A 93 -13.91 0.27 -22.08
N ALA A 94 -14.13 0.23 -20.76
CA ALA A 94 -14.11 -1.03 -20.01
C ALA A 94 -15.08 -2.06 -20.58
N ALA A 95 -16.33 -1.66 -20.91
CA ALA A 95 -17.33 -2.55 -21.49
C ALA A 95 -16.94 -3.06 -22.89
N GLN A 96 -16.39 -2.20 -23.75
CA GLN A 96 -15.92 -2.59 -25.07
C GLN A 96 -14.72 -3.56 -24.99
N THR A 97 -13.78 -3.28 -24.10
CA THR A 97 -12.62 -4.17 -23.88
C THR A 97 -13.07 -5.52 -23.33
N LEU A 98 -13.98 -5.53 -22.36
CA LEU A 98 -14.55 -6.76 -21.80
C LEU A 98 -15.25 -7.63 -22.86
N GLN A 99 -15.96 -6.99 -23.81
CA GLN A 99 -16.62 -7.70 -24.91
C GLN A 99 -15.64 -8.26 -25.94
N ARG A 100 -14.54 -7.55 -26.19
CA ARG A 100 -13.49 -7.97 -27.13
C ARG A 100 -12.64 -9.09 -26.59
N ASP A 101 -11.99 -8.85 -25.46
CA ASP A 101 -11.19 -9.81 -24.70
C ASP A 101 -11.04 -9.36 -23.25
N PRO A 102 -11.61 -10.09 -22.28
CA PRO A 102 -11.44 -9.77 -20.86
C PRO A 102 -9.97 -9.75 -20.38
N ALA A 103 -9.08 -10.49 -21.05
CA ALA A 103 -7.67 -10.57 -20.67
C ALA A 103 -6.90 -9.25 -20.94
N ASP A 104 -7.43 -8.37 -21.78
CA ASP A 104 -6.88 -7.03 -22.01
C ASP A 104 -7.12 -6.05 -20.82
N LEU A 105 -7.92 -6.45 -19.83
CA LEU A 105 -8.16 -5.67 -18.62
C LEU A 105 -7.17 -6.05 -17.51
N ASN A 106 -6.54 -5.05 -16.92
CA ASN A 106 -5.58 -5.25 -15.84
C ASN A 106 -6.21 -5.32 -14.43
N GLY A 107 -7.48 -5.67 -14.36
CA GLY A 107 -8.26 -5.79 -13.14
C GLY A 107 -9.74 -6.03 -13.44
N TYR A 108 -10.56 -6.10 -12.40
CA TYR A 108 -11.98 -6.42 -12.49
C TYR A 108 -12.81 -5.15 -12.72
N PRO A 109 -13.56 -5.02 -13.83
CA PRO A 109 -14.39 -3.84 -14.13
C PRO A 109 -15.73 -3.89 -13.38
N LEU A 110 -15.70 -3.73 -12.05
CA LEU A 110 -16.84 -3.94 -11.15
C LEU A 110 -18.08 -3.11 -11.55
N VAL A 111 -17.90 -1.83 -11.93
CA VAL A 111 -19.01 -0.97 -12.36
C VAL A 111 -19.66 -1.50 -13.64
N THR A 112 -18.87 -2.00 -14.58
CA THR A 112 -19.33 -2.59 -15.85
C THR A 112 -20.03 -3.94 -15.63
N HIS A 113 -19.49 -4.79 -14.78
CA HIS A 113 -20.11 -6.07 -14.41
C HIS A 113 -21.40 -5.86 -13.59
N GLY A 114 -21.45 -4.80 -12.80
CA GLY A 114 -22.57 -4.44 -11.95
C GLY A 114 -22.64 -5.22 -10.63
N TRP A 115 -23.46 -4.70 -9.72
CA TRP A 115 -23.54 -5.17 -8.34
C TRP A 115 -24.04 -6.62 -8.20
N ARG A 116 -24.85 -7.14 -9.14
CA ARG A 116 -25.33 -8.53 -9.07
C ARG A 116 -24.16 -9.52 -9.17
N ARG A 117 -23.27 -9.30 -10.13
CA ARG A 117 -22.04 -10.08 -10.24
C ARG A 117 -21.10 -9.82 -9.06
N GLY A 118 -21.10 -8.61 -8.51
CA GLY A 118 -20.40 -8.32 -7.26
C GLY A 118 -20.92 -9.17 -6.10
N ARG A 119 -22.24 -9.32 -5.94
CA ARG A 119 -22.85 -10.23 -4.93
C ARG A 119 -22.47 -11.69 -5.16
N GLU A 120 -22.47 -12.16 -6.42
CA GLU A 120 -22.01 -13.52 -6.74
C GLU A 120 -20.56 -13.78 -6.27
N LEU A 121 -19.66 -12.80 -6.43
CA LEU A 121 -18.30 -12.90 -5.90
C LEU A 121 -18.31 -12.87 -4.36
N ASN A 122 -19.11 -12.01 -3.76
CA ASN A 122 -19.21 -11.90 -2.32
C ASN A 122 -19.74 -13.19 -1.68
N GLU A 123 -20.75 -13.81 -2.27
CA GLU A 123 -21.39 -15.05 -1.77
C GLU A 123 -20.53 -16.31 -2.02
N LEU A 124 -19.62 -16.24 -2.97
CA LEU A 124 -18.77 -17.39 -3.37
C LEU A 124 -17.73 -17.77 -2.30
N VAL A 125 -17.27 -16.81 -1.50
CA VAL A 125 -16.16 -16.96 -0.55
C VAL A 125 -16.58 -16.57 0.87
N ASP A 126 -15.95 -17.14 1.89
CA ASP A 126 -16.23 -16.81 3.31
C ASP A 126 -15.45 -15.58 3.78
N ALA A 127 -14.23 -15.36 3.27
CA ALA A 127 -13.43 -14.20 3.60
C ALA A 127 -14.09 -12.91 3.11
N PRO A 128 -14.07 -11.80 3.88
CA PRO A 128 -14.52 -10.51 3.38
C PRO A 128 -13.65 -10.04 2.22
N ILE A 129 -14.24 -9.20 1.38
CA ILE A 129 -13.58 -8.67 0.18
C ILE A 129 -13.38 -7.16 0.33
N GLU A 130 -12.16 -6.70 0.03
CA GLU A 130 -11.80 -5.30 -0.11
C GLU A 130 -11.71 -4.90 -1.58
N VAL A 131 -12.20 -3.71 -1.90
CA VAL A 131 -12.07 -3.11 -3.23
C VAL A 131 -10.87 -2.18 -3.26
N ARG A 132 -9.92 -2.49 -4.16
CA ARG A 132 -8.66 -1.75 -4.35
C ARG A 132 -8.61 -1.15 -5.75
N HIS A 133 -8.25 0.12 -5.83
CA HIS A 133 -8.31 0.82 -7.12
C HIS A 133 -7.22 1.89 -7.28
N GLY A 134 -7.48 3.10 -7.48
CA GLY A 134 -6.57 4.24 -7.71
C GLY A 134 -7.36 5.39 -8.33
N SER A 135 -8.67 5.47 -7.97
CA SER A 135 -9.56 6.47 -8.55
C SER A 135 -9.51 7.77 -7.75
N PRO A 136 -9.29 8.91 -8.41
CA PRO A 136 -9.44 10.22 -7.77
C PRO A 136 -10.90 10.63 -7.55
N ASP A 137 -11.86 9.94 -8.19
CA ASP A 137 -13.30 10.14 -8.03
C ASP A 137 -14.01 8.77 -8.00
N PRO A 138 -14.13 8.13 -6.80
CA PRO A 138 -14.59 6.75 -6.68
C PRO A 138 -16.10 6.58 -6.47
N ARG A 139 -16.90 7.63 -6.59
CA ARG A 139 -18.31 7.63 -6.15
C ARG A 139 -19.14 6.50 -6.75
N GLU A 140 -19.08 6.29 -8.06
CA GLU A 140 -19.79 5.19 -8.74
C GLU A 140 -19.26 3.83 -8.31
N LEU A 141 -17.96 3.71 -8.20
CA LEU A 141 -17.31 2.46 -7.79
C LEU A 141 -17.71 2.10 -6.35
N PHE A 142 -17.73 3.08 -5.45
CA PHE A 142 -18.15 2.88 -4.06
C PHE A 142 -19.62 2.46 -3.96
N ALA A 143 -20.51 3.13 -4.71
CA ALA A 143 -21.92 2.79 -4.76
C ALA A 143 -22.16 1.34 -5.20
N VAL A 144 -21.50 0.91 -6.28
CA VAL A 144 -21.57 -0.48 -6.77
C VAL A 144 -20.93 -1.46 -5.79
N SER A 145 -19.85 -1.08 -5.12
CA SER A 145 -19.19 -1.90 -4.08
C SER A 145 -20.14 -2.17 -2.91
N LEU A 146 -20.79 -1.14 -2.37
CA LEU A 146 -21.78 -1.29 -1.31
C LEU A 146 -22.98 -2.15 -1.76
N ALA A 147 -23.52 -1.91 -2.96
CA ALA A 147 -24.58 -2.72 -3.53
C ALA A 147 -24.20 -4.20 -3.71
N SER A 148 -22.89 -4.48 -3.87
CA SER A 148 -22.31 -5.82 -3.91
C SER A 148 -22.07 -6.42 -2.51
N GLY A 149 -22.21 -5.63 -1.44
CA GLY A 149 -21.99 -6.06 -0.06
C GLY A 149 -20.54 -5.94 0.41
N PHE A 150 -19.69 -5.21 -0.31
CA PHE A 150 -18.31 -4.98 0.10
C PHE A 150 -18.26 -3.80 1.08
N THR A 151 -17.72 -4.05 2.28
CA THR A 151 -17.59 -3.07 3.36
C THR A 151 -16.14 -2.80 3.75
N SER A 152 -15.21 -2.99 2.81
CA SER A 152 -13.82 -2.52 2.88
C SER A 152 -13.45 -1.88 1.55
N PHE A 153 -12.93 -0.65 1.61
CA PHE A 153 -12.73 0.19 0.44
C PHE A 153 -11.50 1.09 0.61
N GLU A 154 -10.54 0.92 -0.29
CA GLU A 154 -9.25 1.59 -0.25
C GLU A 154 -9.24 2.94 -0.94
N GLY A 155 -8.35 3.82 -0.48
CA GLY A 155 -7.96 5.08 -1.11
C GLY A 155 -8.47 6.32 -0.40
N GLY A 156 -7.96 7.45 -0.85
CA GLY A 156 -8.29 8.79 -0.35
C GLY A 156 -8.11 9.86 -1.42
N GLY A 157 -8.45 11.09 -1.08
CA GLY A 157 -8.47 12.22 -2.02
C GLY A 157 -7.09 12.74 -2.41
N ILE A 158 -6.06 12.44 -1.62
CA ILE A 158 -4.67 12.82 -1.86
C ILE A 158 -3.91 11.61 -2.43
N ASP A 159 -3.95 10.48 -1.72
CA ASP A 159 -3.15 9.29 -2.03
C ASP A 159 -3.54 8.63 -3.36
N TYR A 160 -4.80 8.74 -3.77
CA TYR A 160 -5.29 8.26 -5.07
C TYR A 160 -5.42 9.38 -6.13
N ASN A 161 -4.97 10.58 -5.82
CA ASN A 161 -4.88 11.69 -6.77
C ASN A 161 -3.42 11.95 -7.16
N LEU A 162 -2.65 12.59 -6.28
CA LEU A 162 -1.35 13.16 -6.63
C LEU A 162 -0.34 12.14 -7.17
N PRO A 163 -0.24 10.89 -6.67
CA PRO A 163 0.67 9.91 -7.26
C PRO A 163 0.18 9.31 -8.59
N TYR A 164 -1.13 9.36 -8.90
CA TYR A 164 -1.72 8.55 -9.97
C TYR A 164 -2.47 9.35 -11.03
N SER A 165 -2.91 10.58 -10.74
CA SER A 165 -3.75 11.37 -11.64
C SER A 165 -3.01 12.61 -12.13
N LYS A 166 -2.85 12.71 -13.46
CA LYS A 166 -2.14 13.84 -14.04
C LYS A 166 -2.91 15.15 -13.94
N ASP A 167 -4.19 15.14 -14.29
CA ASP A 167 -4.97 16.35 -14.58
C ASP A 167 -6.20 16.55 -13.67
N VAL A 168 -6.44 15.66 -12.69
CA VAL A 168 -7.55 15.83 -11.74
C VAL A 168 -7.11 16.73 -10.60
N SER A 169 -7.82 17.85 -10.40
CA SER A 169 -7.49 18.77 -9.31
C SER A 169 -7.71 18.11 -7.94
N LEU A 170 -6.82 18.44 -7.00
CA LEU A 170 -6.90 17.93 -5.62
C LEU A 170 -8.23 18.34 -4.96
N THR A 171 -8.71 19.57 -5.20
CA THR A 171 -10.02 20.04 -4.72
C THR A 171 -11.16 19.15 -5.18
N ARG A 172 -11.18 18.74 -6.46
CA ARG A 172 -12.21 17.83 -6.99
C ARG A 172 -12.12 16.46 -6.36
N SER A 173 -10.92 15.93 -6.22
CA SER A 173 -10.71 14.62 -5.61
C SER A 173 -11.15 14.61 -4.13
N LEU A 174 -10.71 15.58 -3.35
CA LEU A 174 -11.14 15.73 -1.94
C LEU A 174 -12.66 15.87 -1.81
N ALA A 175 -13.31 16.64 -2.69
CA ALA A 175 -14.78 16.77 -2.67
C ALA A 175 -15.50 15.46 -3.00
N ALA A 176 -15.00 14.66 -3.94
CA ALA A 176 -15.56 13.36 -4.28
C ALA A 176 -15.41 12.34 -3.14
N TRP A 177 -14.21 12.28 -2.56
CA TRP A 177 -13.93 11.40 -1.43
C TRP A 177 -14.68 11.79 -0.16
N ALA A 178 -14.88 13.09 0.09
CA ALA A 178 -15.71 13.57 1.19
C ALA A 178 -17.17 13.07 1.12
N GLN A 179 -17.73 12.84 -0.08
CA GLN A 179 -19.06 12.22 -0.22
C GLN A 179 -19.02 10.74 0.18
N VAL A 180 -17.98 10.00 -0.24
CA VAL A 180 -17.77 8.59 0.17
C VAL A 180 -17.64 8.48 1.69
N ASP A 181 -16.85 9.33 2.30
CA ASP A 181 -16.62 9.31 3.74
C ASP A 181 -17.88 9.69 4.54
N ARG A 182 -18.68 10.67 4.07
CA ARG A 182 -19.99 10.97 4.68
C ARG A 182 -20.94 9.78 4.60
N LEU A 183 -21.00 9.09 3.44
CA LEU A 183 -21.82 7.89 3.34
C LEU A 183 -21.33 6.78 4.29
N CYS A 184 -20.03 6.63 4.49
CA CYS A 184 -19.48 5.72 5.51
C CYS A 184 -19.92 6.13 6.93
N GLY A 185 -20.00 7.44 7.21
CA GLY A 185 -20.54 7.98 8.46
C GLY A 185 -22.01 7.60 8.66
N VAL A 186 -22.86 7.80 7.67
CA VAL A 186 -24.28 7.40 7.68
C VAL A 186 -24.41 5.88 7.91
N LEU A 187 -23.60 5.08 7.20
CA LEU A 187 -23.59 3.62 7.40
C LEU A 187 -23.24 3.24 8.83
N ALA A 188 -22.26 3.91 9.43
CA ALA A 188 -21.84 3.66 10.80
C ALA A 188 -22.93 3.98 11.81
N GLU A 189 -23.71 5.05 11.61
CA GLU A 189 -24.88 5.38 12.43
C GLU A 189 -25.96 4.32 12.33
N GLU A 190 -26.07 3.66 11.19
CA GLU A 190 -26.98 2.54 10.95
C GLU A 190 -26.42 1.16 11.35
N GLY A 191 -25.23 1.13 11.99
CA GLY A 191 -24.58 -0.08 12.51
C GLY A 191 -23.79 -0.88 11.48
N VAL A 192 -23.52 -0.32 10.30
CA VAL A 192 -22.64 -0.92 9.29
C VAL A 192 -21.31 -0.17 9.24
N ILE A 193 -20.27 -0.80 9.74
CA ILE A 193 -18.92 -0.21 9.73
C ILE A 193 -18.21 -0.57 8.42
N VAL A 194 -17.83 0.45 7.67
CA VAL A 194 -16.95 0.31 6.50
C VAL A 194 -15.51 0.52 6.94
N ASP A 195 -14.64 -0.44 6.63
CA ASP A 195 -13.19 -0.28 6.74
C ASP A 195 -12.71 0.59 5.58
N ARG A 196 -12.30 1.82 5.90
CA ARG A 196 -11.70 2.73 4.93
C ARG A 196 -10.18 2.58 5.02
N GLU A 197 -9.56 2.00 4.01
CA GLU A 197 -8.10 1.93 3.95
C GLU A 197 -7.53 3.16 3.26
N LEU A 198 -6.61 3.84 3.94
CA LEU A 198 -5.81 4.93 3.37
C LEU A 198 -4.50 4.34 2.89
N PHE A 199 -4.24 4.49 1.59
CA PHE A 199 -3.14 3.79 0.91
C PHE A 199 -1.75 4.34 1.27
N GLY A 200 -1.65 5.62 1.61
CA GLY A 200 -0.39 6.33 1.66
C GLY A 200 0.13 6.67 0.26
N THR A 201 1.27 7.32 0.18
CA THR A 201 1.84 7.70 -1.12
C THR A 201 2.92 6.73 -1.56
N LEU A 202 2.94 6.40 -2.85
CA LEU A 202 3.89 5.48 -3.43
C LEU A 202 4.32 5.92 -4.83
N THR A 203 5.34 6.75 -4.91
CA THR A 203 5.97 7.12 -6.19
C THR A 203 7.39 6.59 -6.23
N ALA A 204 7.70 5.73 -7.21
CA ALA A 204 9.00 5.07 -7.36
C ALA A 204 9.53 4.39 -6.09
N VAL A 205 8.70 4.20 -5.06
CA VAL A 205 9.02 3.64 -3.73
C VAL A 205 10.21 4.33 -3.06
N LEU A 206 10.38 5.59 -3.32
CA LEU A 206 11.38 6.44 -2.70
C LEU A 206 10.68 7.67 -2.11
N VAL A 207 9.61 7.42 -1.33
CA VAL A 207 8.89 8.44 -0.57
C VAL A 207 9.33 8.36 0.88
N PRO A 208 9.77 9.47 1.49
CA PRO A 208 10.08 9.47 2.92
C PRO A 208 8.85 9.05 3.74
N PRO A 209 8.99 8.15 4.74
CA PRO A 209 7.87 7.65 5.54
C PRO A 209 7.00 8.74 6.15
N SER A 210 7.60 9.87 6.55
CA SER A 210 6.87 10.98 7.14
C SER A 210 5.93 11.69 6.16
N VAL A 211 6.27 11.76 4.85
CA VAL A 211 5.34 12.27 3.82
C VAL A 211 4.15 11.32 3.67
N SER A 212 4.41 10.02 3.57
CA SER A 212 3.36 9.02 3.45
C SER A 212 2.39 9.06 4.63
N LEU A 213 2.93 9.06 5.87
CA LEU A 213 2.11 9.12 7.07
C LEU A 213 1.43 10.48 7.28
N ALA A 214 2.05 11.59 6.85
CA ALA A 214 1.41 12.90 6.91
C ALA A 214 0.17 12.96 6.00
N VAL A 215 0.26 12.42 4.79
CA VAL A 215 -0.90 12.30 3.89
C VAL A 215 -2.00 11.47 4.55
N CYS A 216 -1.67 10.29 5.08
CA CYS A 216 -2.65 9.44 5.76
C CYS A 216 -3.29 10.14 6.98
N VAL A 217 -2.53 10.89 7.78
CA VAL A 217 -3.07 11.65 8.93
C VAL A 217 -4.07 12.70 8.48
N LEU A 218 -3.77 13.45 7.42
CA LEU A 218 -4.65 14.48 6.89
C LEU A 218 -5.94 13.89 6.31
N GLU A 219 -5.84 12.79 5.57
CA GLU A 219 -7.01 12.06 5.03
C GLU A 219 -7.83 11.40 6.14
N ALA A 220 -7.17 10.76 7.12
CA ALA A 220 -7.83 10.18 8.28
C ALA A 220 -8.59 11.24 9.08
N ARG A 221 -8.01 12.43 9.24
CA ARG A 221 -8.67 13.56 9.89
C ARG A 221 -9.91 14.00 9.11
N ALA A 222 -9.82 14.15 7.80
CA ALA A 222 -10.96 14.51 6.94
C ALA A 222 -12.06 13.45 7.02
N ALA A 223 -11.70 12.17 6.90
CA ALA A 223 -12.64 11.05 6.99
C ALA A 223 -13.31 10.96 8.36
N SER A 224 -12.55 11.17 9.45
CA SER A 224 -13.11 11.16 10.82
C SER A 224 -14.12 12.28 11.05
N LEU A 225 -13.89 13.47 10.49
CA LEU A 225 -14.81 14.60 10.52
C LEU A 225 -16.09 14.33 9.70
N ALA A 226 -16.00 13.49 8.67
CA ALA A 226 -17.14 13.04 7.88
C ALA A 226 -17.92 11.88 8.53
N GLY A 227 -17.46 11.36 9.68
CA GLY A 227 -18.17 10.31 10.45
C GLY A 227 -17.64 8.89 10.28
N VAL A 228 -16.56 8.68 9.53
CA VAL A 228 -15.90 7.37 9.42
C VAL A 228 -15.46 6.86 10.80
N ARG A 229 -15.70 5.57 11.07
CA ARG A 229 -15.43 4.93 12.38
C ARG A 229 -14.34 3.87 12.34
N CYS A 230 -13.91 3.44 11.16
CA CYS A 230 -12.85 2.45 11.01
C CYS A 230 -11.90 2.90 9.90
N LEU A 231 -10.63 3.00 10.23
CA LEU A 231 -9.57 3.40 9.30
C LEU A 231 -8.40 2.40 9.37
N SER A 232 -8.13 1.75 8.27
CA SER A 232 -6.88 1.05 8.02
C SER A 232 -5.88 2.05 7.44
N ILE A 233 -4.76 2.30 8.13
CA ILE A 233 -3.72 3.22 7.66
C ILE A 233 -2.55 2.42 7.15
N ALA A 234 -2.34 2.48 5.83
CA ALA A 234 -1.31 1.73 5.17
C ALA A 234 0.01 2.51 5.09
N TYR A 235 1.08 1.79 5.26
CA TYR A 235 2.45 2.24 5.05
C TYR A 235 3.11 1.38 3.97
N PRO A 236 3.61 1.95 2.88
CA PRO A 236 4.36 1.22 1.86
C PRO A 236 5.77 0.93 2.37
N GLN A 237 6.18 -0.33 2.34
CA GLN A 237 7.50 -0.78 2.79
C GLN A 237 8.62 -0.02 2.07
N GLY A 238 9.45 0.68 2.82
CA GLY A 238 10.60 1.43 2.30
C GLY A 238 11.82 0.54 2.02
N GLY A 239 11.99 -0.51 2.83
CA GLY A 239 13.03 -1.53 2.66
C GLY A 239 14.11 -1.52 3.74
N GLU A 240 14.20 -0.52 4.62
CA GLU A 240 15.05 -0.57 5.81
C GLU A 240 14.18 -0.93 7.03
N VAL A 241 14.54 -2.04 7.71
CA VAL A 241 13.67 -2.70 8.68
C VAL A 241 13.32 -1.82 9.89
N HIS A 242 14.27 -1.07 10.44
CA HIS A 242 14.02 -0.24 11.63
C HIS A 242 13.14 0.95 11.28
N GLN A 243 13.35 1.57 10.11
CA GLN A 243 12.52 2.66 9.63
C GLN A 243 11.09 2.19 9.30
N ASP A 244 10.94 1.02 8.66
CA ASP A 244 9.63 0.44 8.32
C ASP A 244 8.85 0.07 9.60
N ILE A 245 9.50 -0.53 10.60
CA ILE A 245 8.90 -0.85 11.91
C ILE A 245 8.53 0.44 12.65
N ALA A 246 9.41 1.45 12.64
CA ALA A 246 9.15 2.75 13.25
C ALA A 246 7.93 3.45 12.63
N ALA A 247 7.78 3.37 11.30
CA ALA A 247 6.64 3.90 10.59
C ALA A 247 5.33 3.22 11.02
N LEU A 248 5.29 1.89 11.05
CA LEU A 248 4.12 1.13 11.48
C LEU A 248 3.75 1.43 12.94
N ARG A 249 4.73 1.44 13.85
CA ARG A 249 4.52 1.73 15.28
C ARG A 249 4.11 3.19 15.54
N SER A 250 4.41 4.09 14.62
CA SER A 250 3.98 5.49 14.70
C SER A 250 2.50 5.68 14.37
N ILE A 251 1.89 4.82 13.57
CA ILE A 251 0.48 4.96 13.15
C ILE A 251 -0.47 5.08 14.35
N PRO A 252 -0.52 4.16 15.33
CA PRO A 252 -1.43 4.29 16.46
C PRO A 252 -1.12 5.49 17.37
N VAL A 253 0.12 5.94 17.42
CA VAL A 253 0.52 7.13 18.20
C VAL A 253 0.01 8.40 17.54
N LEU A 254 0.23 8.54 16.23
CA LEU A 254 -0.26 9.67 15.42
C LEU A 254 -1.79 9.71 15.40
N ALA A 255 -2.44 8.55 15.31
CA ALA A 255 -3.90 8.46 15.38
C ALA A 255 -4.43 9.00 16.70
N ARG A 256 -3.90 8.57 17.84
CA ARG A 256 -4.31 9.09 19.16
C ARG A 256 -4.08 10.60 19.31
N ARG A 257 -3.09 11.14 18.61
CA ARG A 257 -2.78 12.58 18.68
C ARG A 257 -3.75 13.44 17.85
N TYR A 258 -4.18 12.95 16.69
CA TYR A 258 -4.88 13.76 15.68
C TYR A 258 -6.31 13.35 15.40
N LEU A 259 -6.74 12.16 15.81
CA LEU A 259 -8.07 11.63 15.51
C LEU A 259 -8.92 11.44 16.78
N PRO A 260 -10.25 11.48 16.67
CA PRO A 260 -11.14 11.15 17.77
C PRO A 260 -10.96 9.69 18.24
N GLU A 261 -11.09 9.44 19.55
CA GLU A 261 -11.02 8.08 20.12
C GLU A 261 -12.13 7.14 19.61
N THR A 262 -13.17 7.68 19.02
CA THR A 262 -14.28 6.92 18.42
C THR A 262 -13.94 6.24 17.11
N VAL A 263 -12.75 6.51 16.55
CA VAL A 263 -12.27 5.92 15.29
C VAL A 263 -11.32 4.78 15.61
N GLU A 264 -11.64 3.58 15.15
CA GLU A 264 -10.74 2.43 15.23
C GLU A 264 -9.67 2.53 14.16
N ILE A 265 -8.41 2.25 14.55
CA ILE A 265 -7.26 2.39 13.67
C ILE A 265 -6.52 1.05 13.58
N PHE A 266 -6.25 0.62 12.36
CA PHE A 266 -5.49 -0.58 12.07
C PHE A 266 -4.28 -0.25 11.20
N PRO A 267 -3.03 -0.43 11.71
CA PRO A 267 -1.83 -0.30 10.89
C PRO A 267 -1.78 -1.41 9.83
N VAL A 268 -1.44 -1.04 8.60
CA VAL A 268 -1.32 -1.96 7.46
C VAL A 268 0.05 -1.79 6.83
N LEU A 269 0.73 -2.88 6.50
CA LEU A 269 1.92 -2.85 5.67
C LEU A 269 1.57 -3.25 4.23
N HIS A 270 1.91 -2.39 3.27
CA HIS A 270 2.09 -2.81 1.89
C HIS A 270 3.49 -3.36 1.71
N GLU A 271 3.64 -4.61 1.32
CA GLU A 271 4.92 -5.14 0.91
C GLU A 271 5.50 -4.30 -0.24
N PHE A 272 6.81 -4.34 -0.38
CA PHE A 272 7.56 -3.49 -1.30
C PHE A 272 6.94 -3.44 -2.70
N MET A 273 6.60 -2.24 -3.15
CA MET A 273 5.88 -2.01 -4.41
C MET A 273 6.75 -1.36 -5.49
N GLY A 274 8.07 -1.27 -5.27
CA GLY A 274 9.01 -0.72 -6.26
C GLY A 274 9.44 -1.75 -7.29
N VAL A 275 10.64 -1.56 -7.82
CA VAL A 275 11.23 -2.49 -8.78
C VAL A 275 11.51 -3.80 -8.09
N PHE A 276 10.68 -4.80 -8.38
CA PHE A 276 10.71 -6.11 -7.75
C PHE A 276 11.77 -7.01 -8.40
N PRO A 277 12.47 -7.87 -7.64
CA PRO A 277 13.41 -8.84 -8.18
C PRO A 277 12.75 -9.77 -9.20
N ALA A 278 13.48 -10.09 -10.28
CA ALA A 278 13.02 -11.04 -11.30
C ALA A 278 13.34 -12.50 -10.94
N ASP A 279 14.34 -12.71 -10.08
CA ASP A 279 14.67 -14.03 -9.53
C ASP A 279 13.61 -14.45 -8.50
N PRO A 280 12.93 -15.61 -8.69
CA PRO A 280 11.84 -16.01 -7.82
C PRO A 280 12.26 -16.24 -6.37
N ASP A 281 13.47 -16.76 -6.12
CA ASP A 281 13.95 -17.04 -4.77
C ASP A 281 14.19 -15.72 -4.00
N VAL A 282 14.74 -14.72 -4.69
CA VAL A 282 14.95 -13.37 -4.11
C VAL A 282 13.61 -12.67 -3.90
N ALA A 283 12.67 -12.84 -4.82
CA ALA A 283 11.33 -12.29 -4.70
C ALA A 283 10.57 -12.91 -3.52
N ASP A 284 10.63 -14.24 -3.34
CA ASP A 284 10.00 -14.94 -2.21
C ASP A 284 10.65 -14.54 -0.88
N ALA A 285 11.98 -14.35 -0.84
CA ALA A 285 12.67 -13.83 0.34
C ALA A 285 12.21 -12.40 0.70
N LEU A 286 11.95 -11.54 -0.30
CA LEU A 286 11.42 -10.19 -0.08
C LEU A 286 9.98 -10.21 0.46
N ILE A 287 9.14 -11.13 0.00
CA ILE A 287 7.78 -11.35 0.52
C ILE A 287 7.83 -11.82 1.99
N LEU A 288 8.70 -12.78 2.31
CA LEU A 288 8.91 -13.23 3.69
C LEU A 288 9.36 -12.08 4.60
N TYR A 289 10.30 -11.26 4.11
CA TYR A 289 10.78 -10.08 4.81
C TYR A 289 9.67 -9.05 5.07
N GLY A 290 8.77 -8.82 4.07
CA GLY A 290 7.61 -7.96 4.22
C GLY A 290 6.66 -8.44 5.33
N GLY A 291 6.28 -9.72 5.32
CA GLY A 291 5.45 -10.33 6.35
C GLY A 291 6.07 -10.22 7.76
N LEU A 292 7.39 -10.44 7.88
CA LEU A 292 8.12 -10.29 9.14
C LEU A 292 8.13 -8.84 9.63
N THR A 293 8.38 -7.89 8.74
CA THR A 293 8.34 -6.45 9.03
C THR A 293 6.95 -6.02 9.53
N ALA A 294 5.89 -6.48 8.85
CA ALA A 294 4.50 -6.22 9.27
C ALA A 294 4.24 -6.70 10.70
N ARG A 295 4.67 -7.92 11.03
CA ARG A 295 4.50 -8.48 12.36
C ARG A 295 5.30 -7.72 13.42
N LEU A 296 6.59 -7.47 13.21
CA LEU A 296 7.45 -6.74 14.15
C LEU A 296 7.00 -5.29 14.33
N GLY A 297 6.42 -4.68 13.30
CA GLY A 297 5.83 -3.34 13.34
C GLY A 297 4.44 -3.26 13.98
N GLY A 298 3.81 -4.41 14.30
CA GLY A 298 2.47 -4.44 14.92
C GLY A 298 1.34 -4.13 13.94
N ALA A 299 1.51 -4.44 12.65
CA ALA A 299 0.45 -4.32 11.67
C ALA A 299 -0.70 -5.29 11.95
N ALA A 300 -1.93 -4.88 11.68
CA ALA A 300 -3.11 -5.75 11.71
C ALA A 300 -3.28 -6.53 10.40
N LYS A 301 -2.76 -5.97 9.29
CA LYS A 301 -2.88 -6.52 7.94
C LYS A 301 -1.59 -6.31 7.16
N VAL A 302 -1.25 -7.26 6.30
CA VAL A 302 -0.20 -7.13 5.30
C VAL A 302 -0.78 -7.36 3.91
N ILE A 303 -0.55 -6.41 3.01
CA ILE A 303 -0.89 -6.54 1.59
C ILE A 303 0.31 -7.16 0.90
N ASN A 304 0.18 -8.44 0.55
CA ASN A 304 1.30 -9.20 0.03
C ASN A 304 1.49 -9.07 -1.49
N LYS A 305 2.71 -9.34 -1.90
CA LYS A 305 3.16 -9.42 -3.29
C LYS A 305 3.32 -10.88 -3.73
N THR A 306 3.78 -11.06 -4.96
CA THR A 306 4.07 -12.37 -5.53
C THR A 306 5.44 -12.37 -6.19
N ASN A 307 6.03 -13.54 -6.41
CA ASN A 307 7.29 -13.69 -7.13
C ASN A 307 7.18 -13.45 -8.65
N GLN A 308 5.97 -13.11 -9.12
CA GLN A 308 5.72 -12.73 -10.52
C GLN A 308 5.56 -11.22 -10.72
N GLU A 309 5.70 -10.40 -9.69
CA GLU A 309 5.52 -8.93 -9.77
C GLU A 309 6.37 -8.26 -10.87
N ALA A 310 7.60 -8.75 -11.09
CA ALA A 310 8.47 -8.25 -12.15
C ALA A 310 8.02 -8.67 -13.57
N ARG A 311 7.04 -9.58 -13.69
CA ARG A 311 6.63 -10.20 -14.94
C ARG A 311 5.24 -9.80 -15.42
N GLY A 312 4.47 -9.07 -14.61
CA GLY A 312 3.12 -8.60 -14.92
C GLY A 312 2.06 -9.06 -13.93
N ILE A 313 0.85 -9.41 -14.43
CA ILE A 313 -0.26 -9.85 -13.57
C ILE A 313 0.01 -11.27 -13.07
N PRO A 314 0.06 -11.49 -11.75
CA PRO A 314 0.33 -12.81 -11.19
C PRO A 314 -0.78 -13.82 -11.47
N ASP A 315 -0.42 -15.05 -11.75
CA ASP A 315 -1.36 -16.16 -11.84
C ASP A 315 -1.88 -16.61 -10.44
N ALA A 316 -2.84 -17.52 -10.44
CA ALA A 316 -3.44 -18.02 -9.20
C ALA A 316 -2.42 -18.76 -8.31
N GLN A 317 -1.43 -19.45 -8.90
CA GLN A 317 -0.42 -20.19 -8.14
C GLN A 317 0.54 -19.22 -7.44
N ALA A 318 1.06 -18.23 -8.14
CA ALA A 318 1.93 -17.20 -7.56
C ALA A 318 1.23 -16.43 -6.40
N ASN A 319 -0.06 -16.13 -6.56
CA ASN A 319 -0.85 -15.54 -5.48
C ASN A 319 -0.96 -16.47 -4.26
N VAL A 320 -1.23 -17.78 -4.47
CA VAL A 320 -1.28 -18.77 -3.39
C VAL A 320 0.06 -18.85 -2.66
N ASP A 321 1.16 -18.89 -3.39
CA ASP A 321 2.50 -19.02 -2.81
C ASP A 321 2.90 -17.74 -2.07
N GLY A 322 2.65 -16.56 -2.64
CA GLY A 322 2.88 -15.28 -1.96
C GLY A 322 2.10 -15.16 -0.64
N ILE A 323 0.79 -15.49 -0.65
CA ILE A 323 -0.01 -15.48 0.58
C ILE A 323 0.58 -16.42 1.64
N ARG A 324 0.98 -17.63 1.26
CA ARG A 324 1.55 -18.62 2.19
C ARG A 324 2.90 -18.16 2.75
N THR A 325 3.75 -17.59 1.91
CA THR A 325 5.06 -17.06 2.32
C THR A 325 4.89 -15.92 3.32
N ALA A 326 4.04 -14.94 3.03
CA ALA A 326 3.75 -13.84 3.95
C ALA A 326 3.09 -14.35 5.24
N ALA A 327 2.13 -15.29 5.15
CA ALA A 327 1.47 -15.86 6.31
C ALA A 327 2.45 -16.61 7.22
N LEU A 328 3.44 -17.32 6.67
CA LEU A 328 4.47 -17.99 7.44
C LEU A 328 5.29 -17.02 8.29
N ALA A 329 5.66 -15.87 7.72
CA ALA A 329 6.36 -14.81 8.44
C ALA A 329 5.51 -14.15 9.55
N CYS A 330 4.19 -14.19 9.43
CA CYS A 330 3.26 -13.67 10.44
C CYS A 330 2.98 -14.66 11.59
N THR A 331 3.56 -15.87 11.58
CA THR A 331 3.44 -16.85 12.69
C THR A 331 4.51 -16.64 13.76
N ASP A 332 4.48 -17.46 14.81
CA ASP A 332 5.50 -17.51 15.87
C ASP A 332 6.80 -18.20 15.44
N LEU A 333 6.84 -18.78 14.26
CA LEU A 333 8.03 -19.45 13.71
C LEU A 333 9.29 -18.58 13.79
N LEU A 334 9.13 -17.27 13.58
CA LEU A 334 10.24 -16.31 13.56
C LEU A 334 10.30 -15.45 14.85
N ASP A 335 9.74 -15.93 15.98
CA ASP A 335 9.75 -15.20 17.27
C ASP A 335 11.15 -14.97 17.85
N PHE A 336 12.15 -15.69 17.35
CA PHE A 336 13.55 -15.49 17.75
C PHE A 336 14.19 -14.26 17.08
N VAL A 337 13.62 -13.74 16.00
CA VAL A 337 14.15 -12.55 15.33
C VAL A 337 13.97 -11.33 16.23
N ARG A 338 15.04 -10.58 16.41
CA ARG A 338 15.07 -9.33 17.18
C ARG A 338 15.56 -8.20 16.30
N VAL A 339 15.08 -7.01 16.58
CA VAL A 339 15.55 -5.76 15.98
C VAL A 339 16.27 -4.93 17.04
N ASP A 340 17.10 -3.99 16.63
CA ASP A 340 17.64 -2.99 17.55
C ASP A 340 16.54 -1.99 17.94
N GLU A 341 15.93 -2.21 19.11
CA GLU A 341 14.85 -1.36 19.61
C GLU A 341 15.27 0.08 19.82
N ALA A 342 16.55 0.34 20.18
CA ALA A 342 17.04 1.71 20.36
C ALA A 342 17.04 2.47 19.03
N THR A 343 17.43 1.81 17.94
CA THR A 343 17.35 2.38 16.58
C THR A 343 15.91 2.59 16.16
N VAL A 344 15.00 1.64 16.44
CA VAL A 344 13.56 1.81 16.15
C VAL A 344 12.95 2.97 16.92
N GLU A 345 13.28 3.14 18.21
CA GLU A 345 12.80 4.25 19.03
C GLU A 345 13.31 5.61 18.52
N GLU A 346 14.57 5.70 18.14
CA GLU A 346 15.14 6.91 17.53
C GLU A 346 14.44 7.27 16.23
N GLU A 347 14.27 6.31 15.33
CA GLU A 347 13.55 6.52 14.05
C GLU A 347 12.09 6.91 14.30
N THR A 348 11.42 6.27 15.26
CA THR A 348 10.03 6.60 15.67
C THR A 348 9.91 8.04 16.14
N TYR A 349 10.84 8.50 16.98
CA TYR A 349 10.85 9.88 17.46
C TYR A 349 10.97 10.89 16.32
N TRP A 350 11.95 10.69 15.43
CA TRP A 350 12.18 11.62 14.33
C TRP A 350 11.04 11.60 13.30
N LEU A 351 10.52 10.42 12.99
CA LEU A 351 9.40 10.26 12.09
C LEU A 351 8.14 10.98 12.60
N GLN A 352 7.78 10.79 13.87
CA GLN A 352 6.62 11.46 14.46
C GLN A 352 6.81 12.98 14.51
N ARG A 353 8.02 13.45 14.75
CA ARG A 353 8.36 14.87 14.69
C ARG A 353 8.21 15.43 13.28
N GLU A 354 8.73 14.76 12.26
CA GLU A 354 8.60 15.16 10.86
C GLU A 354 7.12 15.21 10.46
N VAL A 355 6.32 14.20 10.81
CA VAL A 355 4.88 14.19 10.54
C VAL A 355 4.20 15.39 11.23
N ALA A 356 4.52 15.65 12.49
CA ALA A 356 3.93 16.79 13.23
C ALA A 356 4.25 18.14 12.55
N GLU A 357 5.50 18.34 12.15
CA GLU A 357 5.94 19.56 11.46
C GLU A 357 5.22 19.73 10.08
N LEU A 358 4.84 18.63 9.42
CA LEU A 358 4.08 18.65 8.16
C LEU A 358 2.59 18.90 8.37
N VAL A 359 1.95 18.24 9.34
CA VAL A 359 0.48 18.25 9.43
C VAL A 359 -0.08 19.34 10.32
N GLU A 360 0.61 19.76 11.40
CA GLU A 360 0.06 20.70 12.36
C GLU A 360 -0.28 22.08 11.76
N PRO A 361 0.54 22.64 10.86
CA PRO A 361 0.20 23.91 10.20
C PRO A 361 -1.06 23.80 9.32
N VAL A 362 -1.35 22.62 8.77
CA VAL A 362 -2.53 22.35 7.94
C VAL A 362 -3.75 22.13 8.81
N LEU A 363 -3.61 21.33 9.88
CA LEU A 363 -4.70 21.00 10.80
C LEU A 363 -5.17 22.19 11.64
N ALA A 364 -4.35 23.22 11.80
CA ALA A 364 -4.71 24.45 12.50
C ALA A 364 -5.69 25.36 11.70
N ALA A 365 -5.86 25.10 10.41
CA ALA A 365 -6.74 25.89 9.57
C ALA A 365 -8.22 25.50 9.75
N PRO A 366 -9.17 26.46 9.65
CA PRO A 366 -10.59 26.19 9.84
C PRO A 366 -11.21 25.35 8.71
N ASP A 367 -10.69 25.46 7.50
CA ASP A 367 -11.08 24.65 6.33
C ASP A 367 -9.93 23.71 5.95
N LEU A 368 -10.07 22.46 6.35
CA LEU A 368 -9.04 21.44 6.14
C LEU A 368 -8.79 21.17 4.64
N ALA A 369 -9.84 21.08 3.83
CA ALA A 369 -9.69 20.75 2.40
C ALA A 369 -8.98 21.89 1.64
N ALA A 370 -9.34 23.15 1.94
CA ALA A 370 -8.65 24.32 1.40
C ALA A 370 -7.20 24.40 1.88
N ALA A 371 -6.95 24.09 3.16
CA ALA A 371 -5.60 24.10 3.73
C ALA A 371 -4.70 23.03 3.09
N ILE A 372 -5.21 21.79 2.90
CA ILE A 372 -4.51 20.72 2.19
C ILE A 372 -4.16 21.17 0.76
N THR A 373 -5.16 21.65 0.02
CA THR A 373 -4.96 22.11 -1.37
C THR A 373 -3.94 23.24 -1.46
N GLY A 374 -4.02 24.23 -0.56
CA GLY A 374 -3.07 25.33 -0.48
C GLY A 374 -1.66 24.88 -0.11
N ALA A 375 -1.51 23.96 0.83
CA ALA A 375 -0.22 23.46 1.25
C ALA A 375 0.53 22.69 0.12
N PHE A 376 -0.18 21.94 -0.71
CA PHE A 376 0.40 21.33 -1.91
C PHE A 376 0.71 22.38 -2.99
N ALA A 377 -0.14 23.38 -3.18
CA ALA A 377 0.07 24.42 -4.17
C ALA A 377 1.30 25.29 -3.87
N ASP A 378 1.58 25.55 -2.59
CA ASP A 378 2.72 26.38 -2.16
C ASP A 378 3.97 25.57 -1.75
N GLY A 379 3.90 24.22 -1.78
CA GLY A 379 5.03 23.32 -1.51
C GLY A 379 5.29 23.05 -0.03
N ARG A 380 4.43 23.51 0.90
CA ARG A 380 4.52 23.13 2.32
C ARG A 380 4.15 21.67 2.56
N LEU A 381 3.43 21.06 1.62
CA LEU A 381 3.31 19.61 1.42
C LEU A 381 3.73 19.31 -0.01
N ASP A 382 4.42 18.19 -0.20
CA ASP A 382 4.86 17.77 -1.52
C ASP A 382 5.04 16.24 -1.57
N ILE A 383 4.83 15.69 -2.75
CA ILE A 383 5.05 14.26 -3.01
C ILE A 383 6.14 14.14 -4.07
N PRO A 384 7.29 13.53 -3.75
CA PRO A 384 8.38 13.38 -4.70
C PRO A 384 7.96 12.52 -5.91
N PHE A 385 8.43 12.88 -7.09
CA PHE A 385 8.19 12.17 -8.35
C PHE A 385 6.70 12.04 -8.77
N SER A 386 5.85 12.91 -8.25
CA SER A 386 4.44 12.93 -8.64
C SER A 386 4.27 13.25 -10.13
N ALA A 387 3.35 12.52 -10.80
CA ALA A 387 2.96 12.82 -12.18
C ALA A 387 1.91 13.94 -12.28
N SER A 388 1.34 14.38 -11.16
CA SER A 388 0.29 15.38 -11.12
C SER A 388 0.84 16.78 -11.35
N VAL A 389 0.12 17.56 -12.16
CA VAL A 389 0.41 19.00 -12.35
C VAL A 389 0.13 19.83 -11.09
N HIS A 390 -0.50 19.25 -10.08
CA HIS A 390 -0.85 19.87 -8.80
C HIS A 390 0.16 19.60 -7.69
N ALA A 391 1.20 18.81 -7.93
CA ALA A 391 2.33 18.60 -7.04
C ALA A 391 3.55 19.37 -7.54
N ARG A 392 4.37 19.89 -6.63
CA ARG A 392 5.57 20.64 -7.02
C ARG A 392 6.73 19.73 -7.37
N SER A 393 6.78 18.53 -6.75
CA SER A 393 7.86 17.55 -6.91
C SER A 393 9.26 18.14 -6.68
N GLU A 394 9.39 19.07 -5.72
CA GLU A 394 10.63 19.73 -5.33
C GLU A 394 11.40 18.92 -4.27
N VAL A 395 10.72 18.04 -3.57
CA VAL A 395 11.33 17.15 -2.59
C VAL A 395 12.18 16.11 -3.30
N ILE A 396 13.46 16.01 -2.90
CA ILE A 396 14.38 15.01 -3.41
C ILE A 396 14.74 14.07 -2.25
N PRO A 397 14.20 12.85 -2.23
CA PRO A 397 14.58 11.83 -1.27
C PRO A 397 15.88 11.13 -1.68
N LYS A 398 16.55 10.51 -0.70
CA LYS A 398 17.73 9.68 -0.91
C LYS A 398 17.83 8.63 0.21
N ARG A 399 18.34 7.45 -0.11
CA ARG A 399 18.71 6.47 0.92
C ARG A 399 20.03 6.84 1.58
N ASP A 400 20.08 6.69 2.90
CA ASP A 400 21.33 6.78 3.67
C ASP A 400 22.12 5.45 3.60
N ALA A 401 23.22 5.37 4.32
CA ALA A 401 24.10 4.21 4.31
C ALA A 401 23.45 2.93 4.86
N THR A 402 22.37 3.04 5.65
CA THR A 402 21.62 1.89 6.17
C THR A 402 20.53 1.45 5.19
N GLY A 403 20.15 2.29 4.23
CA GLY A 403 19.06 2.10 3.31
C GLY A 403 17.79 2.88 3.68
N ALA A 404 17.76 3.56 4.82
CA ALA A 404 16.64 4.38 5.26
C ALA A 404 16.48 5.62 4.35
N ILE A 405 15.23 6.00 4.08
CA ILE A 405 14.91 7.11 3.18
C ILE A 405 14.93 8.42 3.95
N ARG A 406 15.71 9.40 3.46
CA ARG A 406 15.93 10.71 4.04
C ARG A 406 15.63 11.83 3.04
N TYR A 407 15.61 13.07 3.50
CA TYR A 407 15.45 14.24 2.65
C TYR A 407 16.81 14.79 2.23
N LEU A 408 17.20 14.57 0.99
CA LEU A 408 18.38 15.24 0.39
C LEU A 408 18.09 16.70 0.11
N ASN A 409 16.92 16.98 -0.47
CA ASN A 409 16.34 18.30 -0.58
C ASN A 409 14.89 18.26 -0.07
N PRO A 410 14.56 18.97 0.99
CA PRO A 410 13.19 19.01 1.53
C PRO A 410 12.25 19.93 0.74
N GLY A 411 12.73 20.63 -0.30
CA GLY A 411 11.90 21.61 -1.03
C GLY A 411 11.36 22.69 -0.11
N GLY A 412 10.07 22.93 -0.17
CA GLY A 412 9.33 23.91 0.65
C GLY A 412 8.76 23.33 1.95
N LEU A 413 9.07 22.10 2.33
CA LEU A 413 8.53 21.47 3.54
C LEU A 413 8.91 22.26 4.81
N PRO A 414 7.99 22.42 5.78
CA PRO A 414 8.14 23.33 6.92
C PRO A 414 9.02 22.75 8.04
N PHE A 415 10.10 22.06 7.69
CA PHE A 415 10.95 21.40 8.68
C PHE A 415 11.76 22.40 9.51
N SER A 416 11.81 22.13 10.80
CA SER A 416 12.64 22.86 11.76
C SER A 416 14.14 22.59 11.52
N ARG A 417 15.00 23.50 12.00
CA ARG A 417 16.44 23.32 11.95
C ARG A 417 16.97 21.98 12.54
N PRO A 418 16.44 21.49 13.69
CA PRO A 418 16.85 20.17 14.18
C PRO A 418 16.53 19.02 13.20
N THR A 419 15.33 19.02 12.61
CA THR A 419 14.89 18.01 11.63
C THR A 419 15.76 18.03 10.38
N LEU A 420 16.07 19.21 9.84
CA LEU A 420 16.98 19.37 8.70
C LEU A 420 18.38 18.82 9.01
N ARG A 421 18.96 19.20 10.17
CA ARG A 421 20.28 18.72 10.61
C ARG A 421 20.31 17.18 10.77
N ARG A 422 19.24 16.56 11.30
CA ARG A 422 19.16 15.10 11.43
C ARG A 422 19.27 14.42 10.07
N ASN A 423 18.52 14.88 9.08
CA ASN A 423 18.57 14.33 7.72
C ASN A 423 19.95 14.52 7.08
N GLU A 424 20.58 15.68 7.23
CA GLU A 424 21.94 15.95 6.75
C GLU A 424 22.97 15.03 7.41
N GLN A 425 22.88 14.81 8.72
CA GLN A 425 23.77 13.93 9.46
C GLN A 425 23.66 12.47 9.04
N CYS A 426 22.42 11.98 8.78
CA CYS A 426 22.22 10.62 8.31
C CYS A 426 22.75 10.40 6.90
N LEU A 427 22.56 11.36 6.01
CA LEU A 427 22.98 11.24 4.62
C LEU A 427 24.49 11.31 4.44
N ARG A 428 25.22 12.10 5.26
CA ARG A 428 26.69 12.28 5.19
C ARG A 428 27.22 12.54 3.76
N VAL A 429 26.47 13.28 2.97
CA VAL A 429 26.75 13.46 1.55
C VAL A 429 27.63 14.69 1.32
N ASP A 430 28.68 14.51 0.52
CA ASP A 430 29.37 15.65 -0.11
C ASP A 430 28.50 16.19 -1.26
N ARG A 431 27.83 17.31 -1.01
CA ARG A 431 26.92 17.96 -1.99
C ARG A 431 27.61 18.33 -3.31
N ALA A 432 28.93 18.58 -3.29
CA ALA A 432 29.66 18.95 -4.51
C ALA A 432 29.90 17.76 -5.45
N SER A 433 30.10 16.56 -4.91
CA SER A 433 30.23 15.33 -5.72
C SER A 433 28.89 14.80 -6.19
N LEU A 434 27.81 15.02 -5.40
CA LEU A 434 26.49 14.50 -5.66
C LEU A 434 25.82 15.15 -6.88
N SER A 435 26.00 16.46 -7.09
CA SER A 435 25.30 17.18 -8.18
C SER A 435 25.58 16.60 -9.57
N ARG A 436 26.73 15.97 -9.76
CA ARG A 436 27.12 15.33 -11.02
C ARG A 436 26.56 13.92 -11.22
N ARG A 437 26.08 13.24 -10.17
CA ARG A 437 25.61 11.85 -10.18
C ARG A 437 24.21 11.66 -9.64
N LEU A 438 23.50 12.73 -9.33
CA LEU A 438 22.21 12.67 -8.63
C LEU A 438 21.21 11.72 -9.28
N ILE A 439 21.09 11.76 -10.61
CA ILE A 439 20.14 10.90 -11.34
C ILE A 439 20.51 9.42 -11.20
N ASP A 440 21.81 9.09 -11.29
CA ASP A 440 22.28 7.71 -11.17
C ASP A 440 22.11 7.19 -9.74
N GLU A 441 22.30 8.04 -8.74
CA GLU A 441 22.10 7.70 -7.34
C GLU A 441 20.62 7.51 -7.02
N ILE A 442 19.73 8.38 -7.49
CA ILE A 442 18.27 8.19 -7.35
C ILE A 442 17.83 6.89 -8.05
N ARG A 443 18.35 6.62 -9.25
CA ARG A 443 18.08 5.35 -9.94
C ARG A 443 18.56 4.15 -9.12
N SER A 444 19.72 4.24 -8.51
CA SER A 444 20.25 3.20 -7.62
C SER A 444 19.34 3.01 -6.40
N ASP A 445 18.91 4.10 -5.77
CA ASP A 445 18.03 4.05 -4.60
C ASP A 445 16.63 3.46 -4.93
N ILE A 446 16.10 3.73 -6.13
CA ILE A 446 14.86 3.12 -6.63
C ILE A 446 15.03 1.61 -6.86
N ASN A 447 16.20 1.20 -7.38
CA ASN A 447 16.54 -0.20 -7.66
C ASN A 447 17.14 -0.93 -6.46
N PHE A 448 16.82 -0.53 -5.24
CA PHE A 448 17.43 -0.96 -4.00
C PHE A 448 17.55 -2.49 -3.87
N PHE A 449 16.47 -3.23 -4.10
CA PHE A 449 16.48 -4.69 -4.00
C PHE A 449 17.09 -5.40 -5.20
N LEU A 450 17.23 -4.76 -6.36
CA LEU A 450 17.95 -5.35 -7.48
C LEU A 450 19.47 -5.45 -7.23
N HIS A 451 20.02 -4.63 -6.32
CA HIS A 451 21.41 -4.79 -5.90
C HIS A 451 21.61 -6.05 -5.06
N ALA A 452 20.62 -6.43 -4.24
CA ALA A 452 20.63 -7.68 -3.49
C ALA A 452 20.53 -8.88 -4.44
N GLU A 453 19.65 -8.82 -5.43
CA GLU A 453 19.50 -9.85 -6.46
C GLU A 453 20.81 -10.11 -7.22
N ARG A 454 21.48 -9.03 -7.66
CA ARG A 454 22.77 -9.16 -8.37
C ARG A 454 23.85 -9.81 -7.51
N ARG A 455 23.94 -9.48 -6.22
CA ARG A 455 24.88 -10.13 -5.29
C ARG A 455 24.57 -11.61 -5.14
N PHE A 456 23.30 -11.97 -4.91
CA PHE A 456 22.85 -13.35 -4.79
C PHE A 456 23.19 -14.18 -6.03
N GLN A 457 22.94 -13.66 -7.25
CA GLN A 457 23.28 -14.33 -8.50
C GLN A 457 24.78 -14.50 -8.69
N ALA A 458 25.59 -13.51 -8.31
CA ALA A 458 27.06 -13.61 -8.34
C ALA A 458 27.56 -14.69 -7.38
N ASP A 459 27.02 -14.76 -6.17
CA ASP A 459 27.40 -15.77 -5.18
C ASP A 459 27.03 -17.18 -5.65
N ARG A 460 25.86 -17.38 -6.24
CA ARG A 460 25.47 -18.67 -6.85
C ARG A 460 26.43 -19.10 -7.96
N ALA A 461 26.77 -18.19 -8.86
CA ALA A 461 27.70 -18.50 -9.95
C ALA A 461 29.10 -18.94 -9.46
N THR A 462 29.57 -18.42 -8.33
CA THR A 462 30.84 -18.83 -7.73
C THR A 462 30.78 -20.22 -7.07
N VAL A 463 29.63 -20.64 -6.58
CA VAL A 463 29.39 -21.97 -5.98
C VAL A 463 29.22 -23.05 -7.06
N GLU A 464 28.54 -22.74 -8.14
CA GLU A 464 28.27 -23.67 -9.25
C GLU A 464 29.47 -23.91 -10.15
N CYS A 465 30.45 -22.99 -10.18
CA CYS A 465 31.74 -23.13 -10.85
C CYS A 465 32.89 -23.03 -9.84
N PRO A 466 33.18 -24.06 -9.05
CA PRO A 466 34.42 -24.07 -8.29
C PRO A 466 35.58 -24.00 -9.28
N GLY A 467 36.36 -22.93 -9.22
CA GLY A 467 37.57 -22.75 -10.06
C GLY A 467 38.44 -23.99 -9.99
N PRO A 468 39.22 -24.29 -11.04
CA PRO A 468 40.09 -25.47 -11.05
C PRO A 468 40.96 -25.45 -9.80
N ALA A 469 40.87 -26.53 -9.00
CA ALA A 469 41.71 -26.71 -7.84
C ALA A 469 43.18 -26.47 -8.27
N THR A 470 43.81 -25.47 -7.72
CA THR A 470 45.25 -25.23 -7.92
C THR A 470 45.94 -26.48 -7.44
N ALA A 471 46.40 -27.34 -8.36
CA ALA A 471 47.25 -28.48 -8.06
C ALA A 471 48.51 -27.89 -7.39
N GLY A 472 48.68 -28.18 -6.11
CA GLY A 472 49.89 -27.85 -5.40
C GLY A 472 51.11 -28.51 -6.08
N PRO A 473 52.31 -27.86 -6.05
CA PRO A 473 53.50 -28.38 -6.72
C PRO A 473 53.84 -29.75 -6.15
N GLY A 474 53.82 -30.76 -7.02
CA GLY A 474 54.17 -32.13 -6.70
C GLY A 474 55.54 -32.20 -6.04
N ALA A 475 55.60 -32.84 -4.88
CA ALA A 475 56.84 -33.22 -4.24
C ALA A 475 57.62 -34.17 -5.17
N ALA A 476 58.77 -33.71 -5.66
CA ALA A 476 59.72 -34.52 -6.41
C ALA A 476 60.23 -35.68 -5.53
N ALA A 477 59.90 -36.89 -5.90
CA ALA A 477 60.46 -38.07 -5.32
C ALA A 477 61.95 -38.19 -5.70
N SER A 478 62.87 -37.98 -4.77
CA SER A 478 64.25 -38.30 -4.91
C SER A 478 64.43 -39.79 -4.83
N SER A 479 64.74 -40.42 -5.94
CA SER A 479 65.30 -41.77 -5.99
C SER A 479 66.77 -41.75 -5.51
N GLY A 480 67.01 -42.23 -4.31
CA GLY A 480 68.36 -42.52 -3.82
C GLY A 480 68.54 -44.01 -3.75
N GLY A 481 69.22 -44.62 -4.72
CA GLY A 481 69.71 -45.95 -4.58
C GLY A 481 71.04 -45.92 -3.73
N VAL A 482 71.30 -47.00 -3.00
CA VAL A 482 72.60 -47.58 -2.76
C VAL A 482 72.48 -48.85 -1.93
N ARG A 483 73.01 -49.93 -2.46
CA ARG A 483 73.66 -51.12 -1.90
C ARG A 483 73.03 -51.77 -0.66
#